data_9980ba9f034434772f0a8f3d1f459ad2
#
_entry.id   9980ba9f034434772f0a8f3d1f459ad2
#
_cell.length_a   1.000
_cell.length_b   1.000
_cell.length_c   1.000
_cell.angle_alpha   90.00
_cell.angle_beta   90.00
_cell.angle_gamma   90.00
#
_symmetry.space_group_name_H-M   'P 1'
#
loop_
_entity.id
_entity.type
_entity.pdbx_description
1 polymer ?
#
loop_
_entity_poly.entity_id
_entity_poly.type
_entity_poly.pdbx_seq_one_letter_code
_entity_poly.pdbx_strand_id
1 'polypeptide(L)'
;MAETTTEEFHIDEYLFERQFARFRNHVIDKSGRDFVSFTSNHYTDKEEGYKYGVHHEGRQALGLDEWRQTDIGKGKILRSVIAAIELKESNLLKWQGRWGEKSKPHHKLIEALTVPLTRKHYEELLFRLYNGDDDPLVFDSLVVLSGRRYPVLSYLFFLKDRSRYMPIAPTFFDKAFEMLGANFVASHKCSWENYSTYNSLLLQTKYLLSEKLNEVSLLDAHSFAWMLATKLRGNETSDVIEYKALDRKHRKAIVNARIGQGPFRKRLIRYWGECAINGCKEELVLRASHIKPWADCDPKDATNPFNGLLLSPSFDAAFDAGLISFTDAGKILVSPALSRHDRELLGINSTLRLTRVDYRHRPYLEHHRIHKFKNKSV
;
A
#
# COMPACT_ATOMS: atom_id res chain seq x y z
N MET A 1 -23.41 -20.85 -7.68
CA MET A 1 -22.87 -19.48 -7.81
C MET A 1 -21.49 -19.53 -7.18
N ALA A 2 -20.44 -19.39 -7.97
CA ALA A 2 -19.07 -19.38 -7.47
C ALA A 2 -18.85 -18.06 -6.72
N GLU A 3 -18.52 -18.15 -5.43
CA GLU A 3 -18.01 -17.02 -4.67
C GLU A 3 -16.71 -16.56 -5.33
N THR A 4 -16.77 -15.43 -6.02
CA THR A 4 -15.58 -14.68 -6.43
C THR A 4 -14.94 -14.11 -5.17
N THR A 5 -14.05 -14.88 -4.55
CA THR A 5 -13.07 -14.32 -3.60
C THR A 5 -12.25 -13.32 -4.40
N THR A 6 -12.48 -12.03 -4.17
CA THR A 6 -11.57 -10.97 -4.60
C THR A 6 -10.22 -11.25 -3.96
N GLU A 7 -9.26 -11.79 -4.72
CA GLU A 7 -7.88 -11.87 -4.27
C GLU A 7 -7.41 -10.43 -4.03
N GLU A 8 -7.27 -10.07 -2.78
CA GLU A 8 -6.77 -8.75 -2.40
C GLU A 8 -5.26 -8.72 -2.70
N PHE A 9 -4.85 -7.89 -3.64
CA PHE A 9 -3.44 -7.72 -4.00
C PHE A 9 -2.67 -7.09 -2.83
N HIS A 10 -1.53 -7.68 -2.47
CA HIS A 10 -0.71 -7.20 -1.36
C HIS A 10 0.79 -7.30 -1.66
N ILE A 11 1.56 -6.43 -1.02
CA ILE A 11 3.03 -6.47 -1.04
C ILE A 11 3.52 -7.59 -0.11
N ASP A 12 4.41 -8.44 -0.63
CA ASP A 12 5.07 -9.47 0.18
C ASP A 12 6.16 -8.83 1.04
N GLU A 13 5.99 -8.87 2.37
CA GLU A 13 6.91 -8.23 3.32
C GLU A 13 8.34 -8.78 3.23
N TYR A 14 8.50 -10.08 2.98
CA TYR A 14 9.83 -10.68 2.83
C TYR A 14 10.55 -10.14 1.60
N LEU A 15 9.84 -10.08 0.48
CA LEU A 15 10.40 -9.53 -0.75
C LEU A 15 10.65 -8.02 -0.61
N PHE A 16 9.75 -7.29 0.05
CA PHE A 16 9.99 -5.89 0.36
C PHE A 16 11.29 -5.68 1.15
N GLU A 17 11.52 -6.44 2.23
CA GLU A 17 12.74 -6.35 3.04
C GLU A 17 14.00 -6.60 2.20
N ARG A 18 13.97 -7.60 1.33
CA ARG A 18 15.08 -7.90 0.43
C ARG A 18 15.31 -6.80 -0.60
N GLN A 19 14.25 -6.28 -1.20
CA GLN A 19 14.36 -5.21 -2.18
C GLN A 19 14.77 -3.89 -1.52
N PHE A 20 14.32 -3.61 -0.29
CA PHE A 20 14.76 -2.43 0.45
C PHE A 20 16.26 -2.50 0.80
N ALA A 21 16.75 -3.65 1.25
CA ALA A 21 18.18 -3.84 1.50
C ALA A 21 19.02 -3.65 0.23
N ARG A 22 18.57 -4.20 -0.91
CA ARG A 22 19.24 -3.98 -2.21
C ARG A 22 19.22 -2.52 -2.63
N PHE A 23 18.07 -1.86 -2.47
CA PHE A 23 17.93 -0.44 -2.76
C PHE A 23 18.87 0.41 -1.90
N ARG A 24 18.91 0.16 -0.58
CA ARG A 24 19.82 0.85 0.34
C ARG A 24 21.27 0.69 -0.05
N ASN A 25 21.71 -0.54 -0.34
CA ASN A 25 23.08 -0.82 -0.81
C ASN A 25 23.38 -0.08 -2.13
N HIS A 26 22.46 -0.11 -3.09
CA HIS A 26 22.61 0.65 -4.34
C HIS A 26 22.77 2.15 -4.10
N VAL A 27 22.00 2.74 -3.18
CA VAL A 27 22.13 4.15 -2.83
C VAL A 27 23.46 4.43 -2.15
N ILE A 28 23.95 3.57 -1.26
CA ILE A 28 25.28 3.67 -0.64
C ILE A 28 26.36 3.64 -1.72
N ASP A 29 26.31 2.68 -2.64
CA ASP A 29 27.29 2.54 -3.73
C ASP A 29 27.33 3.79 -4.63
N LYS A 30 26.20 4.45 -4.87
CA LYS A 30 26.09 5.64 -5.72
C LYS A 30 26.38 6.94 -5.01
N SER A 31 26.08 7.04 -3.72
CA SER A 31 26.19 8.31 -2.96
C SER A 31 27.35 8.33 -1.96
N GLY A 32 27.91 7.16 -1.62
CA GLY A 32 28.87 7.03 -0.52
C GLY A 32 28.25 7.26 0.87
N ARG A 33 26.92 7.36 0.98
CA ARG A 33 26.18 7.66 2.22
C ARG A 33 25.00 6.74 2.39
N ASP A 34 24.65 6.46 3.62
CA ASP A 34 23.45 5.68 3.93
C ASP A 34 22.17 6.39 3.51
N PHE A 35 21.16 5.61 3.18
CA PHE A 35 19.86 6.11 2.77
C PHE A 35 19.00 6.44 4.00
N VAL A 36 18.64 7.69 4.15
CA VAL A 36 17.78 8.20 5.25
C VAL A 36 16.43 8.69 4.71
N SER A 37 16.44 9.42 3.59
CA SER A 37 15.23 9.87 2.89
C SER A 37 15.55 10.18 1.43
N PHE A 38 14.53 10.29 0.59
CA PHE A 38 14.70 10.61 -0.84
C PHE A 38 15.26 12.00 -1.07
N THR A 39 14.90 12.98 -0.24
CA THR A 39 15.29 14.38 -0.39
C THR A 39 16.62 14.71 0.30
N SER A 40 17.02 13.95 1.34
CA SER A 40 18.26 14.20 2.05
C SER A 40 19.49 13.54 1.42
N ASN A 41 19.32 12.55 0.56
CA ASN A 41 20.41 11.89 -0.15
C ASN A 41 20.53 12.48 -1.56
N HIS A 42 21.66 13.10 -1.90
CA HIS A 42 21.86 13.81 -3.16
C HIS A 42 21.66 12.94 -4.42
N TYR A 43 21.89 11.64 -4.33
CA TYR A 43 21.66 10.72 -5.45
C TYR A 43 20.17 10.52 -5.69
N THR A 44 19.41 10.18 -4.65
CA THR A 44 17.96 9.98 -4.78
C THR A 44 17.21 11.28 -5.06
N ASP A 45 17.64 12.39 -4.50
CA ASP A 45 17.07 13.71 -4.78
C ASP A 45 17.27 14.12 -6.24
N LYS A 46 18.47 13.92 -6.79
CA LYS A 46 18.77 14.15 -8.21
C LYS A 46 17.90 13.27 -9.12
N GLU A 47 17.68 12.01 -8.77
CA GLU A 47 16.91 11.07 -9.61
C GLU A 47 15.39 11.29 -9.50
N GLU A 48 14.89 11.65 -8.32
CA GLU A 48 13.46 11.58 -7.99
C GLU A 48 12.88 12.88 -7.41
N GLY A 49 13.71 13.79 -6.87
CA GLY A 49 13.26 15.01 -6.18
C GLY A 49 12.48 15.98 -7.08
N TYR A 50 12.75 15.98 -8.38
CA TYR A 50 12.03 16.82 -9.36
C TYR A 50 10.50 16.65 -9.31
N LYS A 51 10.00 15.49 -8.86
CA LYS A 51 8.57 15.20 -8.79
C LYS A 51 7.79 16.14 -7.87
N TYR A 52 8.43 16.60 -6.80
CA TYR A 52 7.84 17.60 -5.91
C TYR A 52 7.62 18.93 -6.61
N GLY A 53 8.62 19.38 -7.38
CA GLY A 53 8.54 20.59 -8.21
C GLY A 53 7.45 20.47 -9.27
N VAL A 54 7.44 19.36 -10.02
CA VAL A 54 6.41 19.08 -11.05
C VAL A 54 4.98 19.15 -10.50
N HIS A 55 4.73 18.59 -9.29
CA HIS A 55 3.42 18.71 -8.68
C HIS A 55 3.07 20.17 -8.35
N HIS A 56 4.00 20.91 -7.77
CA HIS A 56 3.78 22.31 -7.41
C HIS A 56 3.50 23.18 -8.64
N GLU A 57 4.38 23.13 -9.63
CA GLU A 57 4.24 23.88 -10.88
C GLU A 57 2.98 23.49 -11.66
N GLY A 58 2.66 22.18 -11.70
CA GLY A 58 1.43 21.70 -12.34
C GLY A 58 0.16 22.24 -11.67
N ARG A 59 0.13 22.29 -10.34
CA ARG A 59 -0.96 22.92 -9.58
C ARG A 59 -1.07 24.43 -9.86
N GLN A 60 0.05 25.12 -9.96
CA GLN A 60 0.06 26.54 -10.34
C GLN A 60 -0.47 26.75 -11.75
N ALA A 61 -0.02 25.93 -12.73
CA ALA A 61 -0.47 26.04 -14.12
C ALA A 61 -1.97 25.73 -14.30
N LEU A 62 -2.54 24.89 -13.44
CA LEU A 62 -4.00 24.65 -13.43
C LEU A 62 -4.79 25.92 -13.06
N GLY A 63 -4.31 26.72 -12.10
CA GLY A 63 -5.00 27.92 -11.66
C GLY A 63 -6.42 27.65 -11.16
N LEU A 64 -6.59 26.62 -10.32
CA LEU A 64 -7.90 26.09 -9.92
C LEU A 64 -8.82 27.14 -9.26
N ASP A 65 -8.25 28.08 -8.53
CA ASP A 65 -8.98 29.13 -7.84
C ASP A 65 -9.70 30.10 -8.81
N GLU A 66 -9.24 30.12 -10.08
CA GLU A 66 -9.82 30.93 -11.14
C GLU A 66 -10.91 30.21 -11.94
N TRP A 67 -11.12 28.90 -11.71
CA TRP A 67 -12.11 28.14 -12.45
C TRP A 67 -13.52 28.42 -11.97
N ARG A 68 -14.42 28.62 -12.92
CA ARG A 68 -15.85 28.81 -12.67
C ARG A 68 -16.64 27.82 -13.52
N GLN A 69 -17.78 27.38 -13.02
CA GLN A 69 -18.69 26.50 -13.78
C GLN A 69 -19.08 27.14 -15.14
N THR A 70 -19.16 28.45 -15.20
CA THR A 70 -19.42 29.21 -16.43
C THR A 70 -18.27 29.16 -17.45
N ASP A 71 -17.10 28.66 -17.08
CA ASP A 71 -15.96 28.48 -18.02
C ASP A 71 -16.06 27.20 -18.83
N ILE A 72 -16.94 26.28 -18.42
CA ILE A 72 -17.17 25.02 -19.12
C ILE A 72 -17.64 25.29 -20.57
N GLY A 73 -16.96 24.66 -21.53
CA GLY A 73 -17.18 24.81 -22.96
C GLY A 73 -16.44 25.98 -23.59
N LYS A 74 -15.74 26.85 -22.82
CA LYS A 74 -15.01 28.01 -23.33
C LYS A 74 -13.53 27.73 -23.67
N GLY A 75 -13.03 26.56 -23.30
CA GLY A 75 -11.65 26.13 -23.53
C GLY A 75 -10.63 26.69 -22.51
N LYS A 76 -11.05 27.44 -21.49
CA LYS A 76 -10.16 27.97 -20.44
C LYS A 76 -9.60 26.82 -19.60
N ILE A 77 -10.48 25.95 -19.08
CA ILE A 77 -10.12 24.81 -18.24
C ILE A 77 -9.20 23.84 -18.99
N LEU A 78 -9.56 23.54 -20.24
CA LEU A 78 -8.78 22.60 -21.05
C LEU A 78 -7.38 23.16 -21.39
N ARG A 79 -7.24 24.46 -21.65
CA ARG A 79 -5.92 25.09 -21.88
C ARG A 79 -5.05 25.06 -20.63
N SER A 80 -5.58 25.34 -19.46
CA SER A 80 -4.80 25.27 -18.21
C SER A 80 -4.36 23.85 -17.88
N VAL A 81 -5.19 22.83 -18.16
CA VAL A 81 -4.81 21.43 -18.03
C VAL A 81 -3.70 21.04 -19.01
N ILE A 82 -3.78 21.46 -20.28
CA ILE A 82 -2.72 21.22 -21.27
C ILE A 82 -1.42 21.89 -20.82
N ALA A 83 -1.47 23.12 -20.33
CA ALA A 83 -0.30 23.82 -19.79
C ALA A 83 0.35 23.08 -18.60
N ALA A 84 -0.46 22.54 -17.71
CA ALA A 84 0.02 21.74 -16.58
C ALA A 84 0.65 20.39 -17.00
N ILE A 85 0.24 19.84 -18.15
CA ILE A 85 0.84 18.64 -18.74
C ILE A 85 2.16 18.98 -19.48
N GLU A 86 2.21 20.12 -20.16
CA GLU A 86 3.34 20.52 -21.01
C GLU A 86 4.44 21.28 -20.24
N LEU A 87 4.55 21.08 -18.93
CA LEU A 87 5.64 21.65 -18.14
C LEU A 87 7.01 21.20 -18.66
N LYS A 88 7.95 22.13 -18.78
CA LYS A 88 9.28 21.90 -19.36
C LYS A 88 10.08 20.83 -18.60
N GLU A 89 9.98 20.82 -17.29
CA GLU A 89 10.70 19.89 -16.41
C GLU A 89 9.94 18.59 -16.11
N SER A 90 8.75 18.39 -16.71
CA SER A 90 7.93 17.20 -16.44
C SER A 90 8.48 15.95 -17.10
N ASN A 91 9.15 15.11 -16.30
CA ASN A 91 9.59 13.77 -16.69
C ASN A 91 8.52 12.68 -16.49
N LEU A 92 7.38 13.01 -15.87
CA LEU A 92 6.32 12.06 -15.52
C LEU A 92 5.46 11.67 -16.74
N LEU A 93 5.47 12.49 -17.78
CA LEU A 93 4.76 12.27 -19.04
C LEU A 93 5.73 12.37 -20.23
N LYS A 94 6.72 11.47 -20.27
CA LYS A 94 7.68 11.45 -21.38
C LYS A 94 6.98 11.16 -22.70
N TRP A 95 7.13 12.05 -23.67
CA TRP A 95 6.92 11.72 -25.06
C TRP A 95 8.17 12.07 -25.88
N GLN A 96 8.45 11.25 -26.87
CA GLN A 96 9.47 11.57 -27.83
C GLN A 96 8.81 12.36 -28.96
N GLY A 97 9.12 13.64 -29.10
CA GLY A 97 8.55 14.54 -30.08
C GLY A 97 8.86 14.19 -31.55
N ARG A 98 9.44 13.01 -31.82
CA ARG A 98 9.84 12.55 -33.17
C ARG A 98 8.68 12.35 -34.13
N TRP A 99 7.45 12.22 -33.65
CA TRP A 99 6.30 11.79 -34.46
C TRP A 99 5.22 12.88 -34.61
N GLY A 100 5.54 14.14 -34.29
CA GLY A 100 4.62 15.26 -34.37
C GLY A 100 3.55 15.30 -33.25
N GLU A 101 2.59 16.22 -33.38
CA GLU A 101 1.55 16.50 -32.38
C GLU A 101 0.74 15.26 -31.98
N LYS A 102 0.42 14.36 -32.92
CA LYS A 102 -0.35 13.14 -32.65
C LYS A 102 0.39 12.12 -31.76
N SER A 103 1.72 12.27 -31.61
CA SER A 103 2.51 11.43 -30.70
C SER A 103 2.46 11.89 -29.25
N LYS A 104 1.94 13.08 -28.96
CA LYS A 104 1.75 13.58 -27.60
C LYS A 104 0.75 12.68 -26.87
N PRO A 105 1.04 12.25 -25.64
CA PRO A 105 0.13 11.41 -24.87
C PRO A 105 -1.24 12.07 -24.64
N HIS A 106 -1.28 13.41 -24.62
CA HIS A 106 -2.47 14.23 -24.41
C HIS A 106 -3.04 14.86 -25.71
N HIS A 107 -2.69 14.34 -26.90
CA HIS A 107 -3.16 14.91 -28.18
C HIS A 107 -4.70 15.01 -28.26
N LYS A 108 -5.44 14.10 -27.62
CA LYS A 108 -6.91 14.17 -27.57
C LYS A 108 -7.45 15.40 -26.84
N LEU A 109 -6.73 15.90 -25.82
CA LEU A 109 -7.08 17.15 -25.16
C LEU A 109 -6.83 18.35 -26.09
N ILE A 110 -5.74 18.30 -26.88
CA ILE A 110 -5.43 19.34 -27.86
C ILE A 110 -6.48 19.36 -28.97
N GLU A 111 -6.82 18.20 -29.54
CA GLU A 111 -7.88 18.08 -30.55
C GLU A 111 -9.24 18.62 -30.04
N ALA A 112 -9.56 18.35 -28.81
CA ALA A 112 -10.81 18.79 -28.20
C ALA A 112 -10.96 20.33 -28.14
N LEU A 113 -9.86 21.10 -28.14
CA LEU A 113 -9.94 22.56 -28.19
C LEU A 113 -10.68 23.08 -29.45
N THR A 114 -10.62 22.36 -30.55
CA THR A 114 -11.25 22.75 -31.84
C THR A 114 -12.66 22.19 -32.02
N VAL A 115 -13.09 21.21 -31.19
CA VAL A 115 -14.40 20.55 -31.32
C VAL A 115 -15.29 20.96 -30.14
N PRO A 116 -16.29 21.84 -30.32
CA PRO A 116 -17.03 22.46 -29.22
C PRO A 116 -17.69 21.47 -28.26
N LEU A 117 -18.32 20.41 -28.78
CA LEU A 117 -19.00 19.41 -27.93
C LEU A 117 -17.99 18.59 -27.11
N THR A 118 -16.93 18.10 -27.75
CA THR A 118 -15.87 17.34 -27.09
C THR A 118 -15.14 18.19 -26.04
N ARG A 119 -14.86 19.45 -26.36
CA ARG A 119 -14.29 20.42 -25.44
C ARG A 119 -15.15 20.58 -24.19
N LYS A 120 -16.47 20.75 -24.38
CA LYS A 120 -17.41 20.91 -23.26
C LYS A 120 -17.39 19.67 -22.36
N HIS A 121 -17.44 18.46 -22.92
CA HIS A 121 -17.41 17.21 -22.15
C HIS A 121 -16.09 17.06 -21.34
N TYR A 122 -14.92 17.36 -21.95
CA TYR A 122 -13.66 17.35 -21.21
C TYR A 122 -13.67 18.35 -20.06
N GLU A 123 -14.12 19.59 -20.30
CA GLU A 123 -14.12 20.62 -19.29
C GLU A 123 -15.10 20.35 -18.15
N GLU A 124 -16.24 19.69 -18.42
CA GLU A 124 -17.17 19.19 -17.40
C GLU A 124 -16.49 18.13 -16.50
N LEU A 125 -15.84 17.13 -17.09
CA LEU A 125 -15.16 16.08 -16.35
C LEU A 125 -13.96 16.62 -15.56
N LEU A 126 -13.15 17.50 -16.17
CA LEU A 126 -12.02 18.13 -15.50
C LEU A 126 -12.45 19.06 -14.37
N PHE A 127 -13.53 19.81 -14.55
CA PHE A 127 -14.11 20.63 -13.48
C PHE A 127 -14.58 19.75 -12.32
N ARG A 128 -15.28 18.64 -12.61
CA ARG A 128 -15.69 17.64 -11.60
C ARG A 128 -14.51 16.97 -10.92
N LEU A 129 -13.43 16.65 -11.65
CA LEU A 129 -12.22 16.06 -11.08
C LEU A 129 -11.67 16.92 -9.93
N TYR A 130 -11.55 18.23 -10.13
CA TYR A 130 -10.89 19.09 -9.17
C TYR A 130 -11.83 19.74 -8.13
N ASN A 131 -13.14 19.73 -8.38
CA ASN A 131 -14.15 20.35 -7.50
C ASN A 131 -15.16 19.35 -6.89
N GLY A 132 -15.04 18.06 -7.21
CA GLY A 132 -15.93 17.00 -6.75
C GLY A 132 -15.19 15.83 -6.13
N ASP A 133 -15.96 14.85 -5.63
CA ASP A 133 -15.44 13.68 -4.91
C ASP A 133 -15.74 12.34 -5.62
N ASP A 134 -16.33 12.37 -6.83
CA ASP A 134 -16.69 11.17 -7.58
C ASP A 134 -15.55 10.72 -8.50
N ASP A 135 -14.42 10.43 -7.91
CA ASP A 135 -13.18 10.04 -8.60
C ASP A 135 -13.35 8.79 -9.50
N PRO A 136 -14.06 7.72 -9.08
CA PRO A 136 -14.28 6.54 -9.92
C PRO A 136 -14.97 6.86 -11.23
N LEU A 137 -16.10 7.56 -11.17
CA LEU A 137 -16.89 7.90 -12.34
C LEU A 137 -16.14 8.85 -13.28
N VAL A 138 -15.43 9.83 -12.71
CA VAL A 138 -14.65 10.78 -13.50
C VAL A 138 -13.50 10.08 -14.21
N PHE A 139 -12.77 9.17 -13.54
CA PHE A 139 -11.67 8.43 -14.15
C PHE A 139 -12.16 7.60 -15.34
N ASP A 140 -13.17 6.77 -15.14
CA ASP A 140 -13.67 5.89 -16.19
C ASP A 140 -14.35 6.67 -17.34
N SER A 141 -15.01 7.80 -17.05
CA SER A 141 -15.52 8.70 -18.08
C SER A 141 -14.40 9.34 -18.91
N LEU A 142 -13.29 9.75 -18.28
CA LEU A 142 -12.10 10.24 -18.97
C LEU A 142 -11.42 9.13 -19.81
N VAL A 143 -11.44 7.87 -19.36
CA VAL A 143 -10.96 6.72 -20.16
C VAL A 143 -11.78 6.55 -21.42
N VAL A 144 -13.09 6.66 -21.34
CA VAL A 144 -13.99 6.58 -22.52
C VAL A 144 -13.69 7.70 -23.49
N LEU A 145 -13.51 8.93 -23.00
CA LEU A 145 -13.32 10.12 -23.84
C LEU A 145 -11.91 10.23 -24.43
N SER A 146 -10.87 9.91 -23.64
CA SER A 146 -9.46 10.04 -24.03
C SER A 146 -8.88 8.79 -24.67
N GLY A 147 -9.56 7.65 -24.56
CA GLY A 147 -8.97 6.34 -24.75
C GLY A 147 -8.07 5.96 -23.56
N ARG A 148 -7.46 4.81 -23.65
CA ARG A 148 -6.63 4.22 -22.57
C ARG A 148 -5.29 4.98 -22.39
N ARG A 149 -5.37 6.24 -21.98
CA ARG A 149 -4.22 7.14 -21.78
C ARG A 149 -3.78 7.17 -20.31
N TYR A 150 -3.50 6.01 -19.76
CA TYR A 150 -3.19 5.81 -18.34
C TYR A 150 -2.21 6.85 -17.75
N PRO A 151 -1.03 7.11 -18.37
CA PRO A 151 -0.09 8.09 -17.83
C PRO A 151 -0.68 9.50 -17.71
N VAL A 152 -1.47 9.95 -18.70
CA VAL A 152 -2.10 11.27 -18.66
C VAL A 152 -3.16 11.35 -17.57
N LEU A 153 -4.04 10.35 -17.51
CA LEU A 153 -5.12 10.33 -16.53
C LEU A 153 -4.56 10.30 -15.10
N SER A 154 -3.63 9.39 -14.82
CA SER A 154 -3.00 9.29 -13.51
C SER A 154 -2.22 10.55 -13.11
N TYR A 155 -1.63 11.26 -14.07
CA TYR A 155 -0.98 12.55 -13.82
C TYR A 155 -1.98 13.63 -13.38
N LEU A 156 -3.17 13.69 -14.00
CA LEU A 156 -4.22 14.62 -13.59
C LEU A 156 -4.70 14.33 -12.17
N PHE A 157 -4.85 13.07 -11.81
CA PHE A 157 -5.20 12.67 -10.45
C PHE A 157 -4.07 12.96 -9.45
N PHE A 158 -2.81 12.77 -9.83
CA PHE A 158 -1.66 13.20 -9.03
C PHE A 158 -1.69 14.70 -8.76
N LEU A 159 -2.01 15.53 -9.74
CA LEU A 159 -2.19 16.97 -9.54
C LEU A 159 -3.39 17.31 -8.65
N LYS A 160 -4.42 16.48 -8.60
CA LYS A 160 -5.53 16.64 -7.66
C LYS A 160 -5.06 16.45 -6.22
N ASP A 161 -4.47 15.31 -5.93
CA ASP A 161 -4.05 14.96 -4.57
C ASP A 161 -2.90 13.95 -4.57
N ARG A 162 -1.68 14.44 -4.38
CA ARG A 162 -0.47 13.60 -4.28
C ARG A 162 -0.39 12.74 -3.02
N SER A 163 -1.27 12.93 -2.05
CA SER A 163 -1.32 12.05 -0.87
C SER A 163 -2.12 10.77 -1.14
N ARG A 164 -2.93 10.75 -2.21
CA ARG A 164 -3.82 9.66 -2.58
C ARG A 164 -3.46 9.03 -3.93
N TYR A 165 -2.96 9.80 -4.87
CA TYR A 165 -2.82 9.40 -6.27
C TYR A 165 -1.42 9.65 -6.80
N MET A 166 -0.87 8.64 -7.49
CA MET A 166 0.45 8.73 -8.11
C MET A 166 0.38 8.55 -9.62
N PRO A 167 1.31 9.18 -10.37
CA PRO A 167 1.44 8.92 -11.80
C PRO A 167 1.83 7.47 -12.05
N ILE A 168 1.38 6.89 -13.16
CA ILE A 168 1.71 5.51 -13.49
C ILE A 168 2.39 5.39 -14.85
N ALA A 169 3.49 4.64 -14.91
CA ALA A 169 4.05 4.08 -16.11
C ALA A 169 3.89 2.54 -16.04
N PRO A 170 2.78 2.00 -16.60
CA PRO A 170 2.28 0.67 -16.23
C PRO A 170 3.33 -0.43 -16.28
N THR A 171 4.08 -0.56 -17.39
CA THR A 171 5.07 -1.63 -17.56
C THR A 171 6.26 -1.59 -16.59
N PHE A 172 6.56 -0.42 -16.03
CA PHE A 172 7.60 -0.29 -15.01
C PHE A 172 7.06 -0.69 -13.64
N PHE A 173 5.84 -0.26 -13.32
CA PHE A 173 5.22 -0.61 -12.04
C PHE A 173 4.80 -2.08 -11.99
N ASP A 174 4.43 -2.71 -13.12
CA ASP A 174 4.25 -4.16 -13.18
C ASP A 174 5.50 -4.90 -12.68
N LYS A 175 6.68 -4.45 -13.14
CA LYS A 175 7.96 -5.03 -12.70
C LYS A 175 8.28 -4.74 -11.23
N ALA A 176 8.01 -3.52 -10.77
CA ALA A 176 8.22 -3.18 -9.37
C ALA A 176 7.37 -4.05 -8.45
N PHE A 177 6.10 -4.23 -8.78
CA PHE A 177 5.18 -5.05 -8.00
C PHE A 177 5.50 -6.55 -8.09
N GLU A 178 5.95 -7.03 -9.25
CA GLU A 178 6.49 -8.37 -9.39
C GLU A 178 7.70 -8.60 -8.45
N MET A 179 8.62 -7.62 -8.39
CA MET A 179 9.77 -7.68 -7.47
C MET A 179 9.34 -7.65 -5.99
N LEU A 180 8.22 -7.00 -5.69
CA LEU A 180 7.62 -6.89 -4.36
C LEU A 180 6.61 -8.01 -4.06
N GLY A 181 6.44 -8.98 -4.97
CA GLY A 181 5.59 -10.15 -4.77
C GLY A 181 4.09 -9.92 -4.94
N ALA A 182 3.66 -8.74 -5.38
CA ALA A 182 2.27 -8.50 -5.71
C ALA A 182 1.96 -9.04 -7.11
N ASN A 183 1.00 -9.97 -7.21
CA ASN A 183 0.54 -10.54 -8.48
C ASN A 183 -0.42 -9.58 -9.22
N PHE A 184 -0.07 -8.31 -9.28
CA PHE A 184 -0.87 -7.26 -9.90
C PHE A 184 -0.20 -6.75 -11.17
N VAL A 185 -0.97 -6.63 -12.25
CA VAL A 185 -0.51 -6.15 -13.55
C VAL A 185 -1.34 -4.93 -13.97
N ALA A 186 -0.81 -3.74 -13.73
CA ALA A 186 -1.45 -2.46 -14.04
C ALA A 186 -1.64 -2.24 -15.55
N SER A 187 -0.75 -2.80 -16.39
CA SER A 187 -0.77 -2.62 -17.84
C SER A 187 -1.93 -3.33 -18.54
N HIS A 188 -2.58 -4.31 -17.90
CA HIS A 188 -3.67 -5.07 -18.49
C HIS A 188 -4.91 -4.21 -18.78
N LYS A 189 -5.27 -3.29 -17.89
CA LYS A 189 -6.50 -2.53 -18.00
C LYS A 189 -6.34 -1.11 -17.47
N CYS A 190 -6.71 -0.13 -18.28
CA CYS A 190 -6.85 1.25 -17.82
C CYS A 190 -8.30 1.44 -17.31
N SER A 191 -8.51 1.37 -16.01
CA SER A 191 -9.79 1.56 -15.32
C SER A 191 -9.54 2.10 -13.93
N TRP A 192 -10.60 2.64 -13.31
CA TRP A 192 -10.52 3.08 -11.91
C TRP A 192 -10.12 1.95 -10.97
N GLU A 193 -10.72 0.78 -11.12
CA GLU A 193 -10.41 -0.41 -10.31
C GLU A 193 -8.90 -0.71 -10.31
N ASN A 194 -8.29 -0.77 -11.50
CA ASN A 194 -6.85 -0.99 -11.63
C ASN A 194 -6.02 0.15 -11.04
N TYR A 195 -6.46 1.39 -11.23
CA TYR A 195 -5.78 2.56 -10.71
C TYR A 195 -5.87 2.66 -9.19
N SER A 196 -7.01 2.33 -8.61
CA SER A 196 -7.17 2.29 -7.14
C SER A 196 -6.33 1.19 -6.52
N THR A 197 -6.28 -0.01 -7.13
CA THR A 197 -5.38 -1.10 -6.71
C THR A 197 -3.91 -0.69 -6.78
N TYR A 198 -3.49 -0.03 -7.85
CA TYR A 198 -2.14 0.52 -7.97
C TYR A 198 -1.79 1.47 -6.81
N ASN A 199 -2.67 2.43 -6.50
CA ASN A 199 -2.43 3.36 -5.39
C ASN A 199 -2.48 2.65 -4.02
N SER A 200 -3.32 1.64 -3.85
CA SER A 200 -3.36 0.81 -2.64
C SER A 200 -2.04 0.08 -2.41
N LEU A 201 -1.43 -0.51 -3.44
CA LEU A 201 -0.11 -1.14 -3.35
C LEU A 201 1.00 -0.14 -3.01
N LEU A 202 0.94 1.07 -3.53
CA LEU A 202 1.85 2.14 -3.14
C LEU A 202 1.64 2.59 -1.69
N LEU A 203 0.40 2.63 -1.19
CA LEU A 203 0.12 2.90 0.21
C LEU A 203 0.68 1.81 1.13
N GLN A 204 0.56 0.53 0.76
CA GLN A 204 1.21 -0.57 1.47
C GLN A 204 2.74 -0.41 1.46
N THR A 205 3.32 -0.08 0.30
CA THR A 205 4.76 0.18 0.17
C THR A 205 5.19 1.37 1.05
N LYS A 206 4.44 2.49 1.03
CA LYS A 206 4.66 3.64 1.93
C LYS A 206 4.68 3.21 3.39
N TYR A 207 3.72 2.39 3.77
CA TYR A 207 3.61 1.88 5.12
C TYR A 207 4.89 1.12 5.52
N LEU A 208 5.32 0.13 4.72
CA LEU A 208 6.54 -0.65 4.98
C LEU A 208 7.81 0.23 4.99
N LEU A 209 7.88 1.25 4.14
CA LEU A 209 8.97 2.22 4.17
C LEU A 209 8.97 3.06 5.46
N SER A 210 7.79 3.46 5.97
CA SER A 210 7.68 4.26 7.20
C SER A 210 8.15 3.54 8.46
N GLU A 211 8.34 2.24 8.37
CA GLU A 211 8.94 1.43 9.43
C GLU A 211 10.47 1.46 9.42
N LYS A 212 11.06 1.85 8.31
CA LYS A 212 12.51 1.94 8.08
C LYS A 212 13.02 3.37 8.12
N LEU A 213 12.16 4.32 7.78
CA LEU A 213 12.52 5.72 7.54
C LEU A 213 11.58 6.64 8.32
N ASN A 214 12.05 7.83 8.64
CA ASN A 214 11.21 8.89 9.19
C ASN A 214 10.53 9.66 8.05
N GLU A 215 9.29 10.10 8.26
CA GLU A 215 8.56 11.01 7.35
C GLU A 215 8.46 10.53 5.90
N VAL A 216 7.81 9.38 5.69
CA VAL A 216 7.60 8.82 4.35
C VAL A 216 6.30 9.31 3.73
N SER A 217 6.38 9.89 2.56
CA SER A 217 5.23 10.27 1.72
C SER A 217 4.85 9.15 0.73
N LEU A 218 3.66 9.27 0.09
CA LEU A 218 3.28 8.37 -1.00
C LEU A 218 4.21 8.52 -2.21
N LEU A 219 4.76 9.72 -2.41
CA LEU A 219 5.73 9.99 -3.48
C LEU A 219 7.04 9.25 -3.26
N ASP A 220 7.47 9.05 -2.01
CA ASP A 220 8.65 8.24 -1.68
C ASP A 220 8.43 6.76 -2.02
N ALA A 221 7.24 6.24 -1.73
CA ALA A 221 6.87 4.87 -2.11
C ALA A 221 6.85 4.69 -3.65
N HIS A 222 6.31 5.68 -4.36
CA HIS A 222 6.34 5.72 -5.82
C HIS A 222 7.79 5.75 -6.35
N SER A 223 8.66 6.57 -5.76
CA SER A 223 10.05 6.70 -6.16
C SER A 223 10.84 5.43 -5.86
N PHE A 224 10.60 4.79 -4.71
CA PHE A 224 11.18 3.49 -4.38
C PHE A 224 10.80 2.43 -5.42
N ALA A 225 9.51 2.25 -5.70
CA ALA A 225 9.04 1.29 -6.70
C ALA A 225 9.60 1.58 -8.09
N TRP A 226 9.65 2.86 -8.49
CA TRP A 226 10.26 3.28 -9.76
C TRP A 226 11.75 2.93 -9.84
N MET A 227 12.52 3.19 -8.79
CA MET A 227 13.96 2.88 -8.75
C MET A 227 14.22 1.37 -8.73
N LEU A 228 13.37 0.57 -8.08
CA LEU A 228 13.46 -0.90 -8.18
C LEU A 228 13.36 -1.35 -9.63
N ALA A 229 12.35 -0.87 -10.36
CA ALA A 229 12.11 -1.29 -11.74
C ALA A 229 13.14 -0.76 -12.75
N THR A 230 13.78 0.38 -12.47
CA THR A 230 14.66 1.07 -13.44
C THR A 230 16.14 0.93 -13.14
N LYS A 231 16.53 0.90 -11.86
CA LYS A 231 17.94 0.88 -11.43
C LYS A 231 18.40 -0.49 -10.91
N LEU A 232 17.46 -1.30 -10.40
CA LEU A 232 17.78 -2.56 -9.71
C LEU A 232 17.30 -3.81 -10.47
N ARG A 233 16.85 -3.63 -11.70
CA ARG A 233 16.35 -4.71 -12.55
C ARG A 233 17.45 -5.72 -12.86
N GLY A 234 17.15 -7.03 -12.69
CA GLY A 234 17.97 -8.12 -13.19
C GLY A 234 19.05 -8.68 -12.25
N ASN A 235 19.23 -8.10 -11.05
CA ASN A 235 20.23 -8.57 -10.08
C ASN A 235 19.57 -9.15 -8.82
N GLU A 236 18.57 -10.04 -8.99
CA GLU A 236 17.99 -10.73 -7.84
C GLU A 236 18.99 -11.72 -7.24
N THR A 237 19.04 -11.78 -5.91
CA THR A 237 19.90 -12.74 -5.18
C THR A 237 19.30 -14.14 -5.25
N SER A 238 20.14 -15.18 -5.11
CA SER A 238 19.69 -16.57 -5.18
C SER A 238 18.55 -16.88 -4.21
N ASP A 239 18.59 -16.33 -3.01
CA ASP A 239 17.56 -16.50 -1.99
C ASP A 239 16.20 -15.88 -2.38
N VAL A 240 16.19 -14.78 -3.13
CA VAL A 240 14.96 -14.20 -3.68
C VAL A 240 14.38 -15.09 -4.78
N ILE A 241 15.25 -15.61 -5.66
CA ILE A 241 14.83 -16.53 -6.74
C ILE A 241 14.26 -17.82 -6.14
N GLU A 242 14.93 -18.39 -5.15
CA GLU A 242 14.46 -19.59 -4.44
C GLU A 242 13.13 -19.34 -3.74
N TYR A 243 12.98 -18.20 -3.05
CA TYR A 243 11.72 -17.83 -2.39
C TYR A 243 10.57 -17.71 -3.39
N LYS A 244 10.80 -17.05 -4.53
CA LYS A 244 9.78 -16.92 -5.59
C LYS A 244 9.38 -18.26 -6.21
N ALA A 245 10.28 -19.22 -6.23
CA ALA A 245 10.02 -20.58 -6.73
C ALA A 245 9.18 -21.44 -5.77
N LEU A 246 9.06 -21.04 -4.48
CA LEU A 246 8.25 -21.75 -3.51
C LEU A 246 6.74 -21.58 -3.80
N ASP A 247 5.97 -22.61 -3.47
CA ASP A 247 4.51 -22.48 -3.48
C ASP A 247 3.98 -21.53 -2.36
N ARG A 248 2.72 -21.14 -2.47
CA ARG A 248 2.07 -20.22 -1.54
C ARG A 248 2.14 -20.67 -0.07
N LYS A 249 2.07 -21.99 0.18
CA LYS A 249 2.09 -22.55 1.53
C LYS A 249 3.48 -22.41 2.16
N HIS A 250 4.54 -22.74 1.41
CA HIS A 250 5.91 -22.60 1.88
C HIS A 250 6.32 -21.12 2.04
N ARG A 251 5.94 -20.25 1.10
CA ARG A 251 6.13 -18.79 1.26
C ARG A 251 5.48 -18.27 2.52
N LYS A 252 4.22 -18.65 2.78
CA LYS A 252 3.49 -18.26 3.99
C LYS A 252 4.18 -18.79 5.27
N ALA A 253 4.74 -19.98 5.24
CA ALA A 253 5.47 -20.53 6.39
C ALA A 253 6.77 -19.74 6.68
N ILE A 254 7.52 -19.32 5.64
CA ILE A 254 8.72 -18.48 5.79
C ILE A 254 8.36 -17.10 6.32
N VAL A 255 7.31 -16.48 5.77
CA VAL A 255 6.80 -15.19 6.24
C VAL A 255 6.39 -15.31 7.71
N ASN A 256 5.59 -16.30 8.08
CA ASN A 256 5.15 -16.52 9.47
C ASN A 256 6.34 -16.78 10.42
N ALA A 257 7.35 -17.54 10.01
CA ALA A 257 8.56 -17.77 10.81
C ALA A 257 9.37 -16.47 11.05
N ARG A 258 9.29 -15.49 10.13
CA ARG A 258 10.00 -14.19 10.18
C ARG A 258 9.16 -13.04 10.71
N ILE A 259 7.83 -13.09 10.64
CA ILE A 259 6.91 -12.15 11.31
C ILE A 259 7.20 -12.07 12.82
N GLY A 260 7.83 -13.11 13.40
CA GLY A 260 8.43 -13.04 14.73
C GLY A 260 9.51 -11.96 14.94
N GLN A 261 10.00 -11.25 13.92
CA GLN A 261 11.06 -10.25 14.04
C GLN A 261 10.70 -8.87 13.44
N GLY A 262 9.49 -8.70 12.89
CA GLY A 262 9.07 -7.51 12.17
C GLY A 262 8.65 -6.33 13.07
N PRO A 263 8.32 -5.19 12.47
CA PRO A 263 7.92 -3.96 13.16
C PRO A 263 6.66 -4.06 14.00
N PHE A 264 5.70 -4.88 13.59
CA PHE A 264 4.51 -5.22 14.42
C PHE A 264 4.95 -5.83 15.75
N ARG A 265 5.88 -6.80 15.72
CA ARG A 265 6.47 -7.37 16.93
C ARG A 265 7.16 -6.33 17.80
N LYS A 266 7.97 -5.43 17.22
CA LYS A 266 8.63 -4.36 17.98
C LYS A 266 7.62 -3.45 18.68
N ARG A 267 6.50 -3.14 18.02
CA ARG A 267 5.39 -2.38 18.61
C ARG A 267 4.68 -3.14 19.73
N LEU A 268 4.46 -4.44 19.56
CA LEU A 268 3.89 -5.28 20.59
C LEU A 268 4.82 -5.41 21.79
N ILE A 269 6.13 -5.62 21.59
CA ILE A 269 7.12 -5.63 22.68
C ILE A 269 7.10 -4.29 23.43
N ARG A 270 7.11 -3.17 22.71
CA ARG A 270 7.03 -1.83 23.34
C ARG A 270 5.72 -1.61 24.10
N TYR A 271 4.61 -2.11 23.59
CA TYR A 271 3.30 -1.95 24.21
C TYR A 271 3.11 -2.89 25.40
N TRP A 272 3.38 -4.19 25.23
CA TRP A 272 3.13 -5.22 26.23
C TRP A 272 4.29 -5.34 27.25
N GLY A 273 5.55 -5.32 26.77
CA GLY A 273 6.76 -5.50 27.57
C GLY A 273 6.99 -6.94 28.04
N GLU A 274 5.94 -7.77 28.01
CA GLU A 274 5.91 -9.15 28.49
C GLU A 274 4.75 -9.91 27.82
N CYS A 275 4.70 -11.22 28.00
CA CYS A 275 3.54 -12.00 27.57
C CYS A 275 2.25 -11.45 28.18
N ALA A 276 1.29 -11.14 27.32
CA ALA A 276 0.00 -10.55 27.70
C ALA A 276 -0.84 -11.41 28.67
N ILE A 277 -0.46 -12.68 28.90
CA ILE A 277 -1.21 -13.62 29.76
C ILE A 277 -0.41 -14.01 31.00
N ASN A 278 0.83 -14.52 30.83
CA ASN A 278 1.61 -15.11 31.93
C ASN A 278 2.80 -14.28 32.39
N GLY A 279 3.02 -13.08 31.79
CA GLY A 279 4.08 -12.16 32.19
C GLY A 279 5.51 -12.61 31.84
N CYS A 280 5.69 -13.60 30.97
CA CYS A 280 7.00 -13.99 30.48
C CYS A 280 7.68 -12.82 29.74
N LYS A 281 8.93 -12.49 30.10
CA LYS A 281 9.69 -11.35 29.54
C LYS A 281 10.76 -11.77 28.55
N GLU A 282 10.96 -13.07 28.33
CA GLU A 282 11.98 -13.55 27.40
C GLU A 282 11.56 -13.30 25.95
N GLU A 283 12.04 -12.20 25.40
CA GLU A 283 11.65 -11.75 24.06
C GLU A 283 11.92 -12.80 22.97
N LEU A 284 12.95 -13.64 23.11
CA LEU A 284 13.31 -14.63 22.11
C LEU A 284 12.22 -15.69 21.90
N VAL A 285 11.44 -16.00 22.93
CA VAL A 285 10.37 -17.01 22.86
C VAL A 285 8.99 -16.40 22.62
N LEU A 286 8.80 -15.08 22.87
CA LEU A 286 7.50 -14.45 22.69
C LEU A 286 7.11 -14.38 21.20
N ARG A 287 5.81 -14.45 20.93
CA ARG A 287 5.20 -14.39 19.61
C ARG A 287 4.30 -13.16 19.49
N ALA A 288 4.37 -12.53 18.33
CA ALA A 288 3.50 -11.40 17.96
C ALA A 288 2.25 -11.95 17.26
N SER A 289 1.17 -12.12 18.00
CA SER A 289 -0.08 -12.74 17.55
C SER A 289 -1.11 -11.69 17.15
N HIS A 290 -1.65 -11.77 15.92
CA HIS A 290 -2.75 -10.90 15.51
C HIS A 290 -4.07 -11.38 16.14
N ILE A 291 -4.87 -10.45 16.68
CA ILE A 291 -6.21 -10.75 17.23
C ILE A 291 -7.20 -10.97 16.09
N LYS A 292 -7.36 -10.00 15.19
CA LYS A 292 -8.02 -10.15 13.89
C LYS A 292 -6.96 -10.60 12.91
N PRO A 293 -7.13 -11.77 12.26
CA PRO A 293 -6.12 -12.31 11.34
C PRO A 293 -5.69 -11.31 10.27
N TRP A 294 -4.42 -11.34 9.90
CA TRP A 294 -3.89 -10.48 8.85
C TRP A 294 -4.72 -10.50 7.57
N ALA A 295 -5.20 -11.69 7.17
CA ALA A 295 -6.01 -11.86 5.95
C ALA A 295 -7.36 -11.13 5.99
N ASP A 296 -7.84 -10.79 7.19
CA ASP A 296 -9.12 -10.12 7.41
C ASP A 296 -8.93 -8.61 7.71
N CYS A 297 -7.67 -8.13 7.75
CA CYS A 297 -7.32 -6.76 8.13
C CYS A 297 -7.25 -5.81 6.94
N ASP A 298 -7.69 -4.57 7.15
CA ASP A 298 -7.22 -3.47 6.32
C ASP A 298 -5.75 -3.09 6.68
N PRO A 299 -5.05 -2.29 5.86
CA PRO A 299 -3.65 -1.93 6.11
C PRO A 299 -3.39 -1.22 7.45
N LYS A 300 -4.41 -0.54 8.03
CA LYS A 300 -4.30 0.13 9.32
C LYS A 300 -4.42 -0.87 10.46
N ASP A 301 -5.36 -1.81 10.34
CA ASP A 301 -5.59 -2.87 11.32
C ASP A 301 -4.41 -3.84 11.41
N ALA A 302 -3.85 -4.22 10.24
CA ALA A 302 -2.77 -5.19 10.14
C ALA A 302 -1.52 -4.84 10.96
N THR A 303 -1.33 -3.58 11.29
CA THR A 303 -0.12 -3.08 11.96
C THR A 303 -0.41 -2.34 13.26
N ASN A 304 -1.69 -2.22 13.58
CA ASN A 304 -2.14 -1.61 14.81
C ASN A 304 -1.73 -2.47 16.03
N PRO A 305 -0.94 -1.96 16.98
CA PRO A 305 -0.55 -2.74 18.17
C PRO A 305 -1.76 -3.19 19.02
N PHE A 306 -2.91 -2.52 18.88
CA PHE A 306 -4.15 -2.94 19.53
C PHE A 306 -4.85 -4.11 18.81
N ASN A 307 -4.43 -4.44 17.59
CA ASN A 307 -4.79 -5.68 16.91
C ASN A 307 -3.79 -6.81 17.24
N GLY A 308 -3.10 -6.76 18.34
CA GLY A 308 -2.10 -7.77 18.65
C GLY A 308 -1.90 -8.07 20.13
N LEU A 309 -1.56 -9.32 20.39
CA LEU A 309 -1.12 -9.83 21.67
C LEU A 309 0.33 -10.30 21.57
N LEU A 310 1.12 -10.00 22.58
CA LEU A 310 2.45 -10.61 22.74
C LEU A 310 2.28 -11.86 23.59
N LEU A 311 2.50 -13.05 23.05
CA LEU A 311 2.16 -14.31 23.69
C LEU A 311 3.36 -15.25 23.78
N SER A 312 3.41 -16.08 24.83
CA SER A 312 4.29 -17.25 24.86
C SER A 312 3.78 -18.33 23.86
N PRO A 313 4.64 -19.24 23.37
CA PRO A 313 4.31 -20.14 22.27
C PRO A 313 3.05 -20.99 22.46
N SER A 314 2.81 -21.52 23.65
CA SER A 314 1.61 -22.32 23.95
C SER A 314 0.33 -21.50 23.86
N PHE A 315 0.35 -20.27 24.38
CA PHE A 315 -0.82 -19.37 24.31
C PHE A 315 -1.05 -18.85 22.90
N ASP A 316 0.00 -18.56 22.15
CA ASP A 316 -0.07 -18.16 20.74
C ASP A 316 -0.73 -19.27 19.91
N ALA A 317 -0.23 -20.50 20.01
CA ALA A 317 -0.80 -21.63 19.30
C ALA A 317 -2.26 -21.91 19.67
N ALA A 318 -2.62 -21.81 20.96
CA ALA A 318 -3.98 -22.02 21.43
C ALA A 318 -4.93 -20.91 20.96
N PHE A 319 -4.45 -19.67 20.90
CA PHE A 319 -5.21 -18.50 20.43
C PHE A 319 -5.46 -18.58 18.93
N ASP A 320 -4.42 -18.80 18.13
CA ASP A 320 -4.51 -18.95 16.67
C ASP A 320 -5.42 -20.10 16.24
N ALA A 321 -5.39 -21.21 17.02
CA ALA A 321 -6.26 -22.36 16.80
C ALA A 321 -7.72 -22.10 17.22
N GLY A 322 -8.03 -20.96 17.86
CA GLY A 322 -9.35 -20.62 18.38
C GLY A 322 -9.74 -21.45 19.60
N LEU A 323 -8.77 -22.07 20.29
CA LEU A 323 -9.01 -22.84 21.52
C LEU A 323 -9.11 -21.96 22.76
N ILE A 324 -8.58 -20.75 22.69
CA ILE A 324 -8.79 -19.68 23.68
C ILE A 324 -9.17 -18.38 22.99
N SER A 325 -9.86 -17.51 23.72
CA SER A 325 -10.16 -16.14 23.35
C SER A 325 -10.27 -15.29 24.61
N PHE A 326 -10.68 -14.02 24.48
CA PHE A 326 -10.85 -13.12 25.62
C PHE A 326 -12.13 -12.31 25.52
N THR A 327 -12.72 -12.02 26.69
CA THR A 327 -13.81 -11.04 26.81
C THR A 327 -13.28 -9.61 26.63
N ASP A 328 -14.17 -8.64 26.48
CA ASP A 328 -13.80 -7.20 26.42
C ASP A 328 -13.13 -6.68 27.70
N ALA A 329 -13.29 -7.41 28.83
CA ALA A 329 -12.59 -7.18 30.09
C ALA A 329 -11.27 -7.96 30.23
N GLY A 330 -10.85 -8.66 29.16
CA GLY A 330 -9.62 -9.44 29.12
C GLY A 330 -9.65 -10.77 29.87
N LYS A 331 -10.82 -11.24 30.33
CA LYS A 331 -10.94 -12.56 30.93
C LYS A 331 -10.85 -13.64 29.87
N ILE A 332 -10.07 -14.69 30.11
CA ILE A 332 -9.93 -15.81 29.18
C ILE A 332 -11.26 -16.54 28.95
N LEU A 333 -11.50 -16.90 27.69
CA LEU A 333 -12.52 -17.84 27.25
C LEU A 333 -11.79 -19.08 26.74
N VAL A 334 -12.18 -20.24 27.26
CA VAL A 334 -11.56 -21.53 26.92
C VAL A 334 -12.57 -22.38 26.18
N SER A 335 -12.19 -22.83 24.96
CA SER A 335 -13.05 -23.67 24.13
C SER A 335 -13.36 -25.01 24.82
N PRO A 336 -14.62 -25.51 24.75
CA PRO A 336 -14.95 -26.87 25.19
C PRO A 336 -14.24 -27.95 24.37
N ALA A 337 -13.72 -27.64 23.19
CA ALA A 337 -12.92 -28.57 22.38
C ALA A 337 -11.53 -28.86 22.99
N LEU A 338 -11.03 -28.03 23.93
CA LEU A 338 -9.76 -28.25 24.58
C LEU A 338 -10.01 -29.11 25.87
N SER A 339 -9.44 -30.31 25.89
CA SER A 339 -9.59 -31.24 27.01
C SER A 339 -9.04 -30.66 28.30
N ARG A 340 -9.55 -31.14 29.45
CA ARG A 340 -9.02 -30.73 30.78
C ARG A 340 -7.54 -31.05 30.92
N HIS A 341 -7.12 -32.24 30.48
CA HIS A 341 -5.75 -32.68 30.53
C HIS A 341 -4.82 -31.75 29.72
N ASP A 342 -5.21 -31.40 28.46
CA ASP A 342 -4.41 -30.54 27.65
C ASP A 342 -4.37 -29.10 28.17
N ARG A 343 -5.44 -28.62 28.79
CA ARG A 343 -5.44 -27.33 29.52
C ARG A 343 -4.37 -27.28 30.57
N GLU A 344 -4.28 -28.31 31.38
CA GLU A 344 -3.29 -28.42 32.47
C GLU A 344 -1.87 -28.43 31.90
N LEU A 345 -1.60 -29.21 30.84
CA LEU A 345 -0.30 -29.27 30.17
C LEU A 345 0.11 -27.94 29.52
N LEU A 346 -0.84 -27.22 28.96
CA LEU A 346 -0.61 -25.93 28.32
C LEU A 346 -0.60 -24.74 29.31
N GLY A 347 -0.87 -24.99 30.59
CA GLY A 347 -0.98 -23.96 31.61
C GLY A 347 -2.21 -23.07 31.45
N ILE A 348 -3.25 -23.55 30.75
CA ILE A 348 -4.49 -22.80 30.46
C ILE A 348 -5.53 -23.10 31.52
N ASN A 349 -5.98 -22.07 32.24
CA ASN A 349 -7.05 -22.19 33.22
C ASN A 349 -8.00 -20.97 33.17
N SER A 350 -9.17 -21.10 33.79
CA SER A 350 -10.25 -20.10 33.75
C SER A 350 -9.97 -18.81 34.54
N THR A 351 -8.90 -18.78 35.33
CA THR A 351 -8.52 -17.60 36.14
C THR A 351 -7.60 -16.64 35.34
N LEU A 352 -7.03 -17.10 34.22
CA LEU A 352 -6.16 -16.29 33.39
C LEU A 352 -6.90 -15.11 32.79
N ARG A 353 -6.13 -14.04 32.58
CA ARG A 353 -6.61 -12.83 31.93
C ARG A 353 -5.46 -12.09 31.27
N LEU A 354 -5.78 -11.21 30.33
CA LEU A 354 -4.81 -10.27 29.78
C LEU A 354 -4.31 -9.33 30.88
N THR A 355 -3.01 -9.08 30.93
CA THR A 355 -2.35 -8.20 31.93
C THR A 355 -2.84 -6.75 31.79
N ARG A 356 -3.28 -6.37 30.61
CA ARG A 356 -3.93 -5.07 30.33
C ARG A 356 -4.93 -5.19 29.18
N VAL A 357 -5.94 -4.33 29.16
CA VAL A 357 -6.87 -4.19 28.05
C VAL A 357 -7.14 -2.70 27.81
N ASP A 358 -6.92 -2.25 26.58
CA ASP A 358 -7.35 -0.94 26.10
C ASP A 358 -8.68 -1.09 25.35
N TYR A 359 -9.55 -0.06 25.34
CA TYR A 359 -10.81 -0.11 24.61
C TYR A 359 -10.61 -0.35 23.11
N ARG A 360 -9.44 0.00 22.56
CA ARG A 360 -9.05 -0.23 21.16
C ARG A 360 -8.83 -1.70 20.80
N HIS A 361 -8.62 -2.60 21.76
CA HIS A 361 -8.57 -4.04 21.50
C HIS A 361 -9.96 -4.65 21.25
N ARG A 362 -11.02 -4.03 21.77
CA ARG A 362 -12.37 -4.62 21.80
C ARG A 362 -12.91 -5.04 20.41
N PRO A 363 -12.83 -4.22 19.37
CA PRO A 363 -13.31 -4.60 18.04
C PRO A 363 -12.60 -5.85 17.49
N TYR A 364 -11.30 -5.97 17.75
CA TYR A 364 -10.52 -7.12 17.29
C TYR A 364 -10.81 -8.36 18.12
N LEU A 365 -10.93 -8.24 19.44
CA LEU A 365 -11.33 -9.35 20.33
C LEU A 365 -12.74 -9.86 19.97
N GLU A 366 -13.66 -8.98 19.67
CA GLU A 366 -14.99 -9.33 19.19
C GLU A 366 -14.93 -10.12 17.88
N HIS A 367 -14.17 -9.62 16.90
CA HIS A 367 -13.94 -10.32 15.65
C HIS A 367 -13.38 -11.73 15.87
N HIS A 368 -12.37 -11.88 16.74
CA HIS A 368 -11.80 -13.18 17.07
C HIS A 368 -12.83 -14.12 17.70
N ARG A 369 -13.65 -13.62 18.63
CA ARG A 369 -14.72 -14.43 19.26
C ARG A 369 -15.76 -14.92 18.27
N ILE A 370 -16.11 -14.10 17.29
CA ILE A 370 -17.14 -14.41 16.28
C ILE A 370 -16.61 -15.37 15.21
N HIS A 371 -15.39 -15.13 14.71
CA HIS A 371 -14.90 -15.80 13.50
C HIS A 371 -13.86 -16.89 13.74
N LYS A 372 -13.20 -16.92 14.91
CA LYS A 372 -12.10 -17.86 15.19
C LYS A 372 -12.37 -18.75 16.38
N PHE A 373 -12.98 -18.23 17.44
CA PHE A 373 -13.15 -18.98 18.68
C PHE A 373 -14.12 -20.15 18.53
N LYS A 374 -13.67 -21.36 18.90
CA LYS A 374 -14.44 -22.60 18.81
C LYS A 374 -15.33 -22.75 20.05
N ASN A 375 -16.55 -22.23 19.97
CA ASN A 375 -17.51 -22.24 21.08
C ASN A 375 -18.38 -23.51 21.12
N LYS A 376 -18.16 -24.50 20.24
CA LYS A 376 -18.87 -25.78 20.24
C LYS A 376 -17.90 -26.92 20.52
N SER A 377 -18.35 -27.93 21.26
CA SER A 377 -17.66 -29.23 21.32
C SER A 377 -17.70 -29.86 19.93
N VAL A 378 -16.57 -30.40 19.47
CA VAL A 378 -16.48 -31.16 18.22
C VAL A 378 -17.17 -32.50 18.39
#